data_e65c31d1decdb536f8ae5dd98e411c24
#
_entry.id   e65c31d1decdb536f8ae5dd98e411c24
#
_cell.length_a   1.000
_cell.length_b   1.000
_cell.length_c   1.000
_cell.angle_alpha   90.00
_cell.angle_beta   90.00
_cell.angle_gamma   90.00
#
_symmetry.space_group_name_H-M   'P 1'
#
loop_
_entity.id
_entity.type
_entity.pdbx_description
1 polymer ?
#
loop_
_entity_poly.entity_id
_entity_poly.type
_entity_poly.pdbx_seq_one_letter_code
_entity_poly.pdbx_strand_id
1 'polypeptide(L)'
;MAEAVTPKAPEMVTVTIDGKQVQVPKGTNLIEAAKVAGIDIPHYCYHPHLSVAGNCRMCQCSVKGQPKMTIACNTGATEGMEVSTHHTSKDVADAQAATLEFILINHPLDCTVCDQAGHCKLQDYHFEYNARSSRFLEDKVKKVKALPLGPTVMLDGERCIMCTRCIRFCDEVTKTSELGMLNRGDRSVIAVSPGRELDNPLSGTVVDLCPVGALTHKEWRFNTRIWFTKQTDSICTGCSTGCNVKVAERDGTVTLVKARRNDAVNKEWLCDEGRYGFGRFLPENRVAATTRNSGGTISESTLSDVLAALKGNLRTLTILASPDLLLEEYYLLR
;
A
#
# COMPACT_ATOMS: atom_id res chain seq x y z
N MET A 1 -32.94 -20.84 -20.35
CA MET A 1 -32.26 -19.54 -20.59
C MET A 1 -32.39 -18.74 -19.30
N ALA A 2 -31.32 -18.55 -18.55
CA ALA A 2 -31.35 -17.70 -17.37
C ALA A 2 -31.31 -16.23 -17.85
N GLU A 3 -32.31 -15.45 -17.54
CA GLU A 3 -32.32 -14.01 -17.79
C GLU A 3 -31.16 -13.37 -17.08
N ALA A 4 -30.29 -12.70 -17.83
CA ALA A 4 -29.22 -11.89 -17.27
C ALA A 4 -29.84 -10.72 -16.49
N VAL A 5 -29.80 -10.81 -15.16
CA VAL A 5 -30.20 -9.70 -14.28
C VAL A 5 -29.20 -8.57 -14.50
N THR A 6 -29.58 -7.59 -15.31
CA THR A 6 -28.82 -6.33 -15.42
C THR A 6 -28.80 -5.65 -14.04
N PRO A 7 -27.62 -5.38 -13.46
CA PRO A 7 -27.57 -4.70 -12.17
C PRO A 7 -28.22 -3.32 -12.31
N LYS A 8 -29.22 -3.06 -11.45
CA LYS A 8 -29.90 -1.75 -11.38
C LYS A 8 -28.84 -0.69 -11.04
N ALA A 9 -28.81 0.41 -11.80
CA ALA A 9 -27.92 1.51 -11.51
C ALA A 9 -28.11 1.97 -10.04
N PRO A 10 -27.03 2.27 -9.30
CA PRO A 10 -27.13 2.67 -7.90
C PRO A 10 -27.94 3.96 -7.77
N GLU A 11 -28.79 4.04 -6.74
CA GLU A 11 -29.51 5.26 -6.37
C GLU A 11 -28.48 6.34 -5.98
N MET A 12 -28.49 7.47 -6.70
CA MET A 12 -27.59 8.60 -6.42
C MET A 12 -28.25 9.52 -5.40
N VAL A 13 -27.44 10.04 -4.48
CA VAL A 13 -27.85 11.01 -3.45
C VAL A 13 -26.95 12.23 -3.48
N THR A 14 -27.52 13.41 -3.15
CA THR A 14 -26.80 14.66 -3.07
C THR A 14 -26.42 14.94 -1.62
N VAL A 15 -25.13 15.16 -1.39
CA VAL A 15 -24.57 15.49 -0.07
C VAL A 15 -23.81 16.80 -0.18
N THR A 16 -23.95 17.66 0.83
CA THR A 16 -23.18 18.90 0.95
C THR A 16 -22.07 18.71 1.97
N ILE A 17 -20.82 18.85 1.55
CA ILE A 17 -19.64 18.73 2.42
C ILE A 17 -18.88 20.07 2.39
N ASP A 18 -18.76 20.71 3.54
CA ASP A 18 -18.15 22.05 3.68
C ASP A 18 -18.70 23.06 2.64
N GLY A 19 -20.01 23.02 2.40
CA GLY A 19 -20.70 23.90 1.43
C GLY A 19 -20.60 23.45 -0.03
N LYS A 20 -19.85 22.39 -0.35
CA LYS A 20 -19.76 21.84 -1.72
C LYS A 20 -20.75 20.69 -1.89
N GLN A 21 -21.60 20.78 -2.90
CA GLN A 21 -22.53 19.70 -3.26
C GLN A 21 -21.86 18.67 -4.15
N VAL A 22 -22.04 17.39 -3.80
CA VAL A 22 -21.57 16.25 -4.59
C VAL A 22 -22.66 15.20 -4.68
N GLN A 23 -22.69 14.51 -5.82
CA GLN A 23 -23.55 13.34 -6.03
C GLN A 23 -22.72 12.06 -5.92
N VAL A 24 -23.18 11.15 -5.07
CA VAL A 24 -22.54 9.85 -4.84
C VAL A 24 -23.61 8.76 -4.74
N PRO A 25 -23.26 7.50 -4.98
CA PRO A 25 -24.17 6.39 -4.69
C PRO A 25 -24.60 6.42 -3.22
N LYS A 26 -25.88 6.16 -2.96
CA LYS A 26 -26.44 6.07 -1.62
C LYS A 26 -25.66 5.07 -0.77
N GLY A 27 -25.32 5.45 0.45
CA GLY A 27 -24.53 4.63 1.36
C GLY A 27 -23.01 4.71 1.16
N THR A 28 -22.51 5.45 0.16
CA THR A 28 -21.07 5.77 0.05
C THR A 28 -20.61 6.40 1.35
N ASN A 29 -19.52 5.90 1.95
CA ASN A 29 -19.02 6.49 3.19
C ASN A 29 -18.52 7.92 2.97
N LEU A 30 -18.60 8.75 4.02
CA LEU A 30 -18.30 10.17 3.89
C LEU A 30 -16.84 10.49 3.56
N ILE A 31 -15.88 9.57 3.79
CA ILE A 31 -14.49 9.77 3.33
C ILE A 31 -14.44 9.76 1.79
N GLU A 32 -15.07 8.77 1.16
CA GLU A 32 -15.07 8.68 -0.31
C GLU A 32 -15.94 9.79 -0.93
N ALA A 33 -17.08 10.16 -0.30
CA ALA A 33 -17.87 11.30 -0.74
C ALA A 33 -17.08 12.63 -0.67
N ALA A 34 -16.33 12.85 0.40
CA ALA A 34 -15.46 14.02 0.56
C ALA A 34 -14.35 14.07 -0.50
N LYS A 35 -13.75 12.94 -0.87
CA LYS A 35 -12.77 12.88 -1.96
C LYS A 35 -13.35 13.34 -3.29
N VAL A 36 -14.62 13.01 -3.58
CA VAL A 36 -15.30 13.50 -4.80
C VAL A 36 -15.46 15.02 -4.75
N ALA A 37 -15.67 15.61 -3.54
CA ALA A 37 -15.72 17.07 -3.32
C ALA A 37 -14.33 17.74 -3.37
N GLY A 38 -13.24 16.97 -3.48
CA GLY A 38 -11.87 17.46 -3.36
C GLY A 38 -11.53 17.88 -1.92
N ILE A 39 -12.13 17.22 -0.92
CA ILE A 39 -11.91 17.45 0.51
C ILE A 39 -11.29 16.18 1.10
N ASP A 40 -10.13 16.29 1.74
CA ASP A 40 -9.54 15.18 2.48
C ASP A 40 -10.03 15.16 3.92
N ILE A 41 -10.50 13.99 4.37
CA ILE A 41 -10.84 13.72 5.76
C ILE A 41 -9.75 12.82 6.34
N PRO A 42 -8.99 13.27 7.35
CA PRO A 42 -7.87 12.52 7.88
C PRO A 42 -8.31 11.17 8.47
N HIS A 43 -7.54 10.12 8.17
CA HIS A 43 -7.88 8.76 8.62
C HIS A 43 -6.66 7.84 8.63
N TYR A 44 -6.64 6.85 9.53
CA TYR A 44 -5.59 5.82 9.57
C TYR A 44 -6.16 4.41 9.35
N CYS A 45 -7.18 4.01 10.08
CA CYS A 45 -7.67 2.62 10.02
C CYS A 45 -8.48 2.31 8.76
N TYR A 46 -9.14 3.31 8.16
CA TYR A 46 -9.92 3.12 6.95
C TYR A 46 -9.03 2.84 5.73
N HIS A 47 -9.45 1.87 4.93
CA HIS A 47 -8.88 1.54 3.64
C HIS A 47 -10.02 1.13 2.69
N PRO A 48 -10.07 1.61 1.42
CA PRO A 48 -11.22 1.38 0.53
C PRO A 48 -11.48 -0.10 0.22
N HIS A 49 -10.47 -0.95 0.30
CA HIS A 49 -10.54 -2.37 -0.01
C HIS A 49 -10.53 -3.29 1.22
N LEU A 50 -10.73 -2.75 2.41
CA LEU A 50 -10.82 -3.51 3.67
C LEU A 50 -12.08 -3.10 4.43
N SER A 51 -12.59 -3.99 5.26
CA SER A 51 -13.72 -3.69 6.15
C SER A 51 -13.46 -2.46 7.03
N VAL A 52 -14.50 -1.82 7.50
CA VAL A 52 -14.38 -0.64 8.36
C VAL A 52 -14.10 -1.05 9.80
N ALA A 53 -12.93 -0.68 10.32
CA ALA A 53 -12.59 -0.92 11.73
C ALA A 53 -13.12 0.17 12.69
N GLY A 54 -13.17 1.43 12.24
CA GLY A 54 -13.68 2.56 13.03
C GLY A 54 -12.92 2.89 14.32
N ASN A 55 -11.71 2.33 14.52
CA ASN A 55 -10.97 2.35 15.79
C ASN A 55 -10.04 3.55 15.96
N CYS A 56 -9.48 4.14 14.90
CA CYS A 56 -8.54 5.26 15.02
C CYS A 56 -9.22 6.58 15.41
N ARG A 57 -10.51 6.74 15.15
CA ARG A 57 -11.33 7.93 15.42
C ARG A 57 -10.85 9.23 14.77
N MET A 58 -9.86 9.18 13.89
CA MET A 58 -9.30 10.38 13.26
C MET A 58 -10.24 11.04 12.25
N CYS A 59 -11.13 10.27 11.61
CA CYS A 59 -12.06 10.75 10.58
C CYS A 59 -13.36 11.33 11.16
N GLN A 60 -13.29 12.02 12.30
CA GLN A 60 -14.47 12.67 12.88
C GLN A 60 -14.98 13.78 11.96
N CYS A 61 -16.29 13.91 11.87
CA CYS A 61 -16.99 14.99 11.19
C CYS A 61 -18.31 15.29 11.90
N SER A 62 -18.89 16.45 11.63
CA SER A 62 -20.19 16.84 12.14
C SER A 62 -21.23 16.71 11.04
N VAL A 63 -22.40 16.17 11.37
CA VAL A 63 -23.54 16.07 10.46
C VAL A 63 -24.65 16.91 11.04
N LYS A 64 -25.18 17.84 10.24
CA LYS A 64 -26.26 18.75 10.65
C LYS A 64 -27.47 17.95 11.15
N GLY A 65 -27.98 18.34 12.30
CA GLY A 65 -29.10 17.65 12.96
C GLY A 65 -28.71 16.48 13.84
N GLN A 66 -27.44 16.09 13.87
CA GLN A 66 -26.91 15.07 14.81
C GLN A 66 -26.26 15.77 16.03
N PRO A 67 -26.60 15.35 17.27
CA PRO A 67 -26.06 15.99 18.47
C PRO A 67 -24.62 15.66 18.78
N LYS A 68 -24.05 14.62 18.14
CA LYS A 68 -22.69 14.13 18.35
C LYS A 68 -21.94 14.00 17.03
N MET A 69 -20.65 14.23 17.07
CA MET A 69 -19.77 13.93 15.94
C MET A 69 -19.83 12.45 15.57
N THR A 70 -19.76 12.18 14.30
CA THR A 70 -19.69 10.82 13.74
C THR A 70 -18.34 10.53 13.13
N ILE A 71 -18.10 9.29 12.73
CA ILE A 71 -16.88 8.88 12.00
C ILE A 71 -17.20 8.71 10.52
N ALA A 72 -16.56 9.49 9.68
CA ALA A 72 -16.83 9.52 8.24
C ALA A 72 -16.66 8.15 7.56
N CYS A 73 -15.72 7.31 8.04
CA CYS A 73 -15.47 5.99 7.46
C CYS A 73 -16.66 5.01 7.61
N ASN A 74 -17.53 5.21 8.60
CA ASN A 74 -18.67 4.32 8.88
C ASN A 74 -20.03 5.04 8.77
N THR A 75 -20.05 6.23 8.21
CA THR A 75 -21.29 6.99 7.98
C THR A 75 -21.57 7.02 6.49
N GLY A 76 -22.68 6.42 6.07
CA GLY A 76 -23.13 6.40 4.67
C GLY A 76 -23.85 7.68 4.28
N ALA A 77 -23.58 8.14 3.08
CA ALA A 77 -24.25 9.29 2.46
C ALA A 77 -25.73 9.04 2.25
N THR A 78 -26.55 10.02 2.64
CA THR A 78 -28.01 10.05 2.43
C THR A 78 -28.42 11.37 1.80
N GLU A 79 -29.58 11.39 1.14
CA GLU A 79 -30.05 12.58 0.45
C GLU A 79 -30.19 13.79 1.38
N GLY A 80 -29.70 14.94 0.92
CA GLY A 80 -29.76 16.20 1.65
C GLY A 80 -28.86 16.30 2.88
N MET A 81 -27.93 15.34 3.10
CA MET A 81 -27.02 15.37 4.23
C MET A 81 -26.05 16.55 4.12
N GLU A 82 -25.93 17.34 5.20
CA GLU A 82 -24.95 18.42 5.34
C GLU A 82 -23.86 18.01 6.32
N VAL A 83 -22.60 18.03 5.87
CA VAL A 83 -21.42 17.57 6.62
C VAL A 83 -20.40 18.70 6.75
N SER A 84 -19.92 18.92 7.97
CA SER A 84 -18.81 19.83 8.26
C SER A 84 -17.58 19.04 8.67
N THR A 85 -16.45 19.33 8.04
CA THR A 85 -15.15 18.79 8.39
C THR A 85 -14.34 19.79 9.23
N HIS A 86 -13.06 19.51 9.48
CA HIS A 86 -12.14 20.42 10.17
C HIS A 86 -11.97 21.77 9.47
N HIS A 87 -12.29 21.87 8.17
CA HIS A 87 -12.17 23.13 7.44
C HIS A 87 -13.25 24.14 7.82
N THR A 88 -14.45 23.67 8.21
CA THR A 88 -15.61 24.52 8.49
C THR A 88 -16.12 24.42 9.92
N SER A 89 -15.65 23.44 10.70
CA SER A 89 -16.04 23.26 12.10
C SER A 89 -14.82 23.22 13.02
N LYS A 90 -14.73 24.22 13.91
CA LYS A 90 -13.69 24.29 14.93
C LYS A 90 -13.76 23.09 15.90
N ASP A 91 -14.95 22.65 16.26
CA ASP A 91 -15.13 21.50 17.16
C ASP A 91 -14.60 20.22 16.56
N VAL A 92 -14.77 20.02 15.23
CA VAL A 92 -14.20 18.89 14.50
C VAL A 92 -12.68 18.98 14.47
N ALA A 93 -12.12 20.16 14.21
CA ALA A 93 -10.67 20.39 14.21
C ALA A 93 -10.06 20.09 15.58
N ASP A 94 -10.68 20.59 16.66
CA ASP A 94 -10.22 20.36 18.04
C ASP A 94 -10.33 18.87 18.42
N ALA A 95 -11.36 18.16 18.01
CA ALA A 95 -11.53 16.74 18.25
C ALA A 95 -10.50 15.87 17.48
N GLN A 96 -10.19 16.24 16.24
CA GLN A 96 -9.14 15.57 15.46
C GLN A 96 -7.74 15.83 16.06
N ALA A 97 -7.45 17.06 16.49
CA ALA A 97 -6.21 17.40 17.18
C ALA A 97 -6.04 16.60 18.49
N ALA A 98 -7.10 16.50 19.30
CA ALA A 98 -7.10 15.70 20.51
C ALA A 98 -6.90 14.20 20.23
N THR A 99 -7.57 13.67 19.19
CA THR A 99 -7.38 12.28 18.75
C THR A 99 -5.94 12.01 18.36
N LEU A 100 -5.30 12.96 17.66
CA LEU A 100 -3.91 12.84 17.26
C LEU A 100 -2.96 12.87 18.47
N GLU A 101 -3.25 13.69 19.47
CA GLU A 101 -2.49 13.66 20.74
C GLU A 101 -2.55 12.27 21.39
N PHE A 102 -3.72 11.62 21.46
CA PHE A 102 -3.84 10.26 22.00
C PHE A 102 -3.03 9.23 21.20
N ILE A 103 -2.99 9.35 19.87
CA ILE A 103 -2.16 8.47 19.03
C ILE A 103 -0.67 8.70 19.30
N LEU A 104 -0.26 9.94 19.57
CA LEU A 104 1.14 10.32 19.78
C LEU A 104 1.64 10.07 21.21
N ILE A 105 0.78 9.90 22.22
CA ILE A 105 1.18 9.71 23.63
C ILE A 105 2.31 8.69 23.77
N ASN A 106 2.16 7.50 23.23
CA ASN A 106 3.16 6.44 23.31
C ASN A 106 4.00 6.27 22.03
N HIS A 107 3.72 7.05 20.97
CA HIS A 107 4.51 6.97 19.75
C HIS A 107 5.94 7.48 19.98
N PRO A 108 7.00 6.73 19.60
CA PRO A 108 8.38 7.13 19.87
C PRO A 108 8.81 8.29 18.98
N LEU A 109 9.78 9.07 19.44
CA LEU A 109 10.40 10.17 18.68
C LEU A 109 11.47 9.65 17.70
N ASP A 110 11.12 8.65 16.95
CA ASP A 110 12.02 7.88 16.07
C ASP A 110 12.09 8.41 14.62
N CYS A 111 11.49 9.56 14.29
CA CYS A 111 11.41 10.02 12.89
C CYS A 111 12.78 10.07 12.19
N THR A 112 13.84 10.44 12.93
CA THR A 112 15.20 10.51 12.41
C THR A 112 15.79 9.15 12.04
N VAL A 113 15.28 8.06 12.62
CA VAL A 113 15.72 6.66 12.36
C VAL A 113 14.58 5.78 11.84
N CYS A 114 13.47 6.36 11.39
CA CYS A 114 12.31 5.67 10.89
C CYS A 114 12.26 5.73 9.36
N ASP A 115 12.19 4.58 8.68
CA ASP A 115 12.13 4.53 7.21
C ASP A 115 10.89 5.18 6.61
N GLN A 116 9.82 5.31 7.39
CA GLN A 116 8.59 5.96 6.94
C GLN A 116 8.69 7.49 6.93
N ALA A 117 9.73 8.10 7.51
CA ALA A 117 9.90 9.55 7.47
C ALA A 117 9.88 10.09 6.03
N GLY A 118 9.17 11.20 5.81
CA GLY A 118 8.99 11.83 4.51
C GLY A 118 7.83 11.26 3.67
N HIS A 119 7.20 10.15 4.11
CA HIS A 119 5.95 9.63 3.53
C HIS A 119 5.05 8.97 4.60
N CYS A 120 5.07 9.54 5.81
CA CYS A 120 4.35 9.06 6.98
C CYS A 120 3.12 9.93 7.24
N LYS A 121 1.93 9.36 7.08
CA LYS A 121 0.66 10.06 7.35
C LYS A 121 0.55 10.57 8.78
N LEU A 122 1.19 9.91 9.77
CA LEU A 122 1.19 10.41 11.16
C LEU A 122 2.01 11.69 11.28
N GLN A 123 3.15 11.76 10.59
CA GLN A 123 3.99 12.95 10.55
C GLN A 123 3.29 14.10 9.84
N ASP A 124 2.70 13.84 8.66
CA ASP A 124 1.99 14.85 7.88
C ASP A 124 0.80 15.40 8.67
N TYR A 125 -0.03 14.54 9.26
CA TYR A 125 -1.17 14.95 10.06
C TYR A 125 -0.79 15.67 11.35
N HIS A 126 0.38 15.35 11.95
CA HIS A 126 0.86 16.12 13.09
C HIS A 126 1.11 17.59 12.72
N PHE A 127 1.77 17.83 11.59
CA PHE A 127 2.03 19.21 11.13
C PHE A 127 0.77 19.93 10.68
N GLU A 128 -0.17 19.21 10.08
CA GLU A 128 -1.39 19.79 9.52
C GLU A 128 -2.46 20.07 10.57
N TYR A 129 -2.68 19.13 11.50
CA TYR A 129 -3.82 19.19 12.44
C TYR A 129 -3.43 19.44 13.90
N ASN A 130 -2.19 19.25 14.29
CA ASN A 130 -1.76 19.39 15.70
C ASN A 130 -0.28 19.76 15.86
N ALA A 131 0.18 20.82 15.24
CA ALA A 131 1.56 21.31 15.38
C ALA A 131 1.82 21.95 16.78
N ARG A 132 1.50 21.23 17.86
CA ARG A 132 1.66 21.67 19.24
C ARG A 132 2.76 20.89 19.95
N SER A 133 3.37 21.50 20.97
CA SER A 133 4.26 20.78 21.88
C SER A 133 3.48 19.73 22.67
N SER A 134 4.13 18.61 22.96
CA SER A 134 3.53 17.56 23.78
C SER A 134 3.21 18.07 25.19
N ARG A 135 2.03 17.75 25.68
CA ARG A 135 1.60 17.97 27.08
C ARG A 135 1.87 16.75 27.97
N PHE A 136 2.31 15.64 27.35
CA PHE A 136 2.58 14.39 28.03
C PHE A 136 3.97 14.44 28.67
N LEU A 137 4.01 14.29 30.00
CA LEU A 137 5.22 14.41 30.82
C LEU A 137 5.71 13.04 31.36
N GLU A 138 4.91 12.00 31.20
CA GLU A 138 5.23 10.66 31.69
C GLU A 138 6.08 9.89 30.66
N ASP A 139 6.68 8.79 31.11
CA ASP A 139 7.45 7.91 30.25
C ASP A 139 6.53 7.16 29.26
N LYS A 140 6.95 7.11 28.02
CA LYS A 140 6.25 6.36 26.97
C LYS A 140 6.38 4.85 27.22
N VAL A 141 5.29 4.12 26.99
CA VAL A 141 5.27 2.65 27.09
C VAL A 141 6.22 2.05 26.06
N LYS A 142 7.17 1.25 26.55
CA LYS A 142 8.14 0.53 25.72
C LYS A 142 7.56 -0.79 25.22
N LYS A 143 7.81 -1.08 23.95
CA LYS A 143 7.42 -2.33 23.27
C LYS A 143 8.62 -2.93 22.54
N VAL A 144 8.48 -4.15 22.07
CA VAL A 144 9.55 -4.81 21.31
C VAL A 144 9.76 -4.10 19.97
N LYS A 145 11.02 -3.81 19.68
CA LYS A 145 11.49 -3.25 18.41
C LYS A 145 12.14 -4.33 17.55
N ALA A 146 12.15 -4.12 16.25
CA ALA A 146 12.86 -4.97 15.29
C ALA A 146 12.49 -6.47 15.40
N LEU A 147 11.20 -6.77 15.62
CA LEU A 147 10.70 -8.15 15.66
C LEU A 147 10.45 -8.65 14.22
N PRO A 148 11.12 -9.73 13.78
CA PRO A 148 10.77 -10.35 12.50
C PRO A 148 9.40 -11.03 12.62
N LEU A 149 8.50 -10.74 11.67
CA LEU A 149 7.19 -11.39 11.61
C LEU A 149 7.19 -12.60 10.66
N GLY A 150 8.15 -12.64 9.74
CA GLY A 150 8.33 -13.68 8.72
C GLY A 150 9.59 -13.40 7.91
N PRO A 151 9.73 -13.97 6.71
CA PRO A 151 10.94 -13.81 5.90
C PRO A 151 11.19 -12.37 5.42
N THR A 152 10.14 -11.59 5.13
CA THR A 152 10.22 -10.32 4.42
C THR A 152 9.92 -9.08 5.28
N VAL A 153 9.17 -9.24 6.39
CA VAL A 153 8.61 -8.12 7.16
C VAL A 153 9.19 -8.03 8.57
N MET A 154 9.51 -6.80 8.99
CA MET A 154 9.91 -6.45 10.35
C MET A 154 8.86 -5.57 11.01
N LEU A 155 8.59 -5.80 12.31
CA LEU A 155 7.73 -4.98 13.15
C LEU A 155 8.54 -4.16 14.15
N ASP A 156 8.24 -2.87 14.25
CA ASP A 156 8.54 -2.03 15.40
C ASP A 156 7.26 -1.79 16.18
N GLY A 157 7.12 -2.44 17.31
CA GLY A 157 5.90 -2.41 18.13
C GLY A 157 5.60 -1.05 18.74
N GLU A 158 6.63 -0.22 19.01
CA GLU A 158 6.46 1.13 19.57
C GLU A 158 5.85 2.09 18.54
N ARG A 159 6.15 1.92 17.25
CA ARG A 159 5.64 2.77 16.18
C ARG A 159 4.22 2.42 15.76
N CYS A 160 3.72 1.27 16.19
CA CYS A 160 2.39 0.79 15.80
C CYS A 160 1.28 1.63 16.45
N ILE A 161 0.37 2.17 15.64
CA ILE A 161 -0.81 2.93 16.07
C ILE A 161 -2.08 2.07 16.16
N MET A 162 -1.96 0.76 16.14
CA MET A 162 -3.05 -0.23 16.28
C MET A 162 -4.22 -0.02 15.31
N CYS A 163 -3.95 0.43 14.08
CA CYS A 163 -4.97 0.66 13.06
C CYS A 163 -5.58 -0.62 12.48
N THR A 164 -5.01 -1.77 12.73
CA THR A 164 -5.45 -3.13 12.32
C THR A 164 -5.53 -3.38 10.81
N ARG A 165 -5.01 -2.51 9.93
CA ARG A 165 -5.04 -2.75 8.48
C ARG A 165 -4.35 -4.06 8.09
N CYS A 166 -3.17 -4.35 8.68
CA CYS A 166 -2.40 -5.55 8.40
C CYS A 166 -3.15 -6.83 8.83
N ILE A 167 -3.82 -6.82 9.98
CA ILE A 167 -4.63 -7.96 10.46
C ILE A 167 -5.79 -8.20 9.49
N ARG A 168 -6.59 -7.17 9.21
CA ARG A 168 -7.74 -7.28 8.29
C ARG A 168 -7.32 -7.69 6.88
N PHE A 169 -6.14 -7.28 6.43
CA PHE A 169 -5.60 -7.74 5.15
C PHE A 169 -5.35 -9.26 5.17
N CYS A 170 -4.72 -9.77 6.22
CA CYS A 170 -4.49 -11.21 6.38
C CYS A 170 -5.79 -12.01 6.51
N ASP A 171 -6.82 -11.43 7.13
CA ASP A 171 -8.12 -12.10 7.31
C ASP A 171 -9.00 -12.03 6.05
N GLU A 172 -9.06 -10.89 5.39
CA GLU A 172 -10.05 -10.62 4.34
C GLU A 172 -9.51 -10.88 2.93
N VAL A 173 -8.22 -10.57 2.68
CA VAL A 173 -7.62 -10.65 1.35
C VAL A 173 -6.85 -11.94 1.15
N THR A 174 -5.86 -12.21 2.01
CA THR A 174 -5.07 -13.45 1.90
C THR A 174 -5.76 -14.65 2.56
N LYS A 175 -6.69 -14.41 3.49
CA LYS A 175 -7.43 -15.45 4.26
C LYS A 175 -6.52 -16.40 5.02
N THR A 176 -5.35 -15.94 5.39
CA THR A 176 -4.35 -16.72 6.12
C THR A 176 -4.42 -16.51 7.62
N SER A 177 -4.97 -15.38 8.10
CA SER A 177 -5.10 -15.00 9.51
C SER A 177 -3.81 -15.20 10.32
N GLU A 178 -2.68 -14.83 9.72
CA GLU A 178 -1.35 -14.99 10.34
C GLU A 178 -1.10 -13.96 11.42
N LEU A 179 -1.70 -12.77 11.29
CA LEU A 179 -1.53 -11.67 12.23
C LEU A 179 -2.73 -11.53 13.15
N GLY A 180 -2.45 -11.27 14.42
CA GLY A 180 -3.46 -10.98 15.43
C GLY A 180 -3.04 -9.85 16.36
N MET A 181 -3.94 -9.46 17.24
CA MET A 181 -3.67 -8.50 18.31
C MET A 181 -3.59 -9.23 19.64
N LEU A 182 -2.47 -9.02 20.36
CA LEU A 182 -2.27 -9.53 21.71
C LEU A 182 -2.36 -8.39 22.71
N ASN A 183 -2.71 -8.71 23.94
CA ASN A 183 -2.90 -7.80 25.06
C ASN A 183 -4.03 -6.79 24.82
N ARG A 184 -4.14 -5.80 25.68
CA ARG A 184 -5.15 -4.74 25.61
C ARG A 184 -4.61 -3.40 26.11
N GLY A 185 -5.32 -2.32 25.78
CA GLY A 185 -4.97 -0.96 26.17
C GLY A 185 -3.64 -0.53 25.55
N ASP A 186 -2.83 0.15 26.33
CA ASP A 186 -1.52 0.68 25.94
C ASP A 186 -0.47 -0.41 25.63
N ARG A 187 -0.69 -1.61 26.16
CA ARG A 187 0.18 -2.78 25.95
C ARG A 187 -0.20 -3.64 24.73
N SER A 188 -1.23 -3.26 23.98
CA SER A 188 -1.62 -3.97 22.76
C SER A 188 -0.48 -4.01 21.75
N VAL A 189 -0.25 -5.17 21.15
CA VAL A 189 0.78 -5.39 20.12
C VAL A 189 0.21 -6.25 18.99
N ILE A 190 0.73 -6.05 17.79
CA ILE A 190 0.51 -6.96 16.66
C ILE A 190 1.50 -8.10 16.80
N ALA A 191 1.04 -9.31 16.57
CA ALA A 191 1.90 -10.50 16.62
C ALA A 191 1.43 -11.53 15.60
N VAL A 192 2.32 -12.44 15.24
CA VAL A 192 1.97 -13.65 14.48
C VAL A 192 1.34 -14.69 15.41
N SER A 193 0.45 -15.50 14.87
CA SER A 193 -0.15 -16.61 15.58
C SER A 193 0.94 -17.62 16.01
N PRO A 194 0.84 -18.26 17.18
CA PRO A 194 1.84 -19.22 17.65
C PRO A 194 2.13 -20.31 16.63
N GLY A 195 3.42 -20.55 16.33
CA GLY A 195 3.87 -21.55 15.37
C GLY A 195 3.66 -21.16 13.90
N ARG A 196 3.31 -19.90 13.61
CA ARG A 196 3.20 -19.37 12.26
C ARG A 196 4.20 -18.23 12.02
N GLU A 197 4.42 -17.94 10.75
CA GLU A 197 5.13 -16.74 10.27
C GLU A 197 4.22 -15.98 9.31
N LEU A 198 4.52 -14.71 9.08
CA LEU A 198 3.89 -13.91 8.02
C LEU A 198 4.63 -14.20 6.72
N ASP A 199 4.24 -15.26 6.02
CA ASP A 199 4.93 -15.80 4.84
C ASP A 199 4.02 -16.03 3.62
N ASN A 200 2.77 -15.55 3.69
CA ASN A 200 1.88 -15.64 2.51
C ASN A 200 2.47 -14.87 1.32
N PRO A 201 2.13 -15.23 0.07
CA PRO A 201 2.69 -14.64 -1.14
C PRO A 201 2.49 -13.12 -1.31
N LEU A 202 1.68 -12.49 -0.47
CA LEU A 202 1.39 -11.06 -0.44
C LEU A 202 1.90 -10.39 0.84
N SER A 203 2.76 -11.06 1.61
CA SER A 203 3.17 -10.62 2.95
C SER A 203 3.73 -9.21 2.98
N GLY A 204 4.52 -8.81 1.98
CA GLY A 204 5.07 -7.45 1.85
C GLY A 204 4.02 -6.35 1.68
N THR A 205 2.79 -6.68 1.26
CA THR A 205 1.71 -5.70 1.12
C THR A 205 1.30 -5.07 2.46
N VAL A 206 1.47 -5.77 3.59
CA VAL A 206 1.17 -5.18 4.90
C VAL A 206 2.03 -3.97 5.23
N VAL A 207 3.23 -3.88 4.63
CA VAL A 207 4.11 -2.71 4.78
C VAL A 207 3.54 -1.51 4.03
N ASP A 208 3.06 -1.71 2.79
CA ASP A 208 2.41 -0.64 2.01
C ASP A 208 1.13 -0.13 2.69
N LEU A 209 0.37 -1.03 3.31
CA LEU A 209 -0.85 -0.72 4.05
C LEU A 209 -0.60 0.02 5.37
N CYS A 210 0.58 -0.12 5.95
CA CYS A 210 0.90 0.47 7.23
C CYS A 210 1.05 2.00 7.08
N PRO A 211 0.20 2.81 7.76
CA PRO A 211 0.24 4.27 7.62
C PRO A 211 1.43 4.91 8.33
N VAL A 212 2.20 4.13 9.08
CA VAL A 212 3.35 4.55 9.90
C VAL A 212 4.53 3.61 9.72
N GLY A 213 5.68 3.93 10.26
CA GLY A 213 6.90 3.11 10.17
C GLY A 213 6.96 1.91 11.12
N ALA A 214 5.79 1.33 11.46
CA ALA A 214 5.75 0.15 12.32
C ALA A 214 6.12 -1.13 11.57
N LEU A 215 5.66 -1.28 10.31
CA LEU A 215 6.03 -2.39 9.45
C LEU A 215 7.01 -1.91 8.39
N THR A 216 8.09 -2.64 8.19
CA THR A 216 9.15 -2.32 7.24
C THR A 216 9.62 -3.57 6.51
N HIS A 217 10.10 -3.41 5.28
CA HIS A 217 10.71 -4.50 4.53
C HIS A 217 12.10 -4.82 5.09
N LYS A 218 12.41 -6.08 5.37
CA LYS A 218 13.72 -6.50 5.87
C LYS A 218 14.86 -6.09 4.93
N GLU A 219 14.69 -6.35 3.64
CA GLU A 219 15.70 -6.12 2.60
C GLU A 219 16.02 -4.64 2.41
N TRP A 220 15.01 -3.78 2.49
CA TRP A 220 15.16 -2.35 2.18
C TRP A 220 15.28 -1.46 3.41
N ARG A 221 15.20 -2.03 4.59
CA ARG A 221 15.28 -1.31 5.85
C ARG A 221 16.60 -0.57 5.98
N PHE A 222 16.52 0.74 6.24
CA PHE A 222 17.64 1.65 6.45
C PHE A 222 18.57 1.88 5.24
N ASN A 223 18.19 1.43 4.05
CA ASN A 223 19.04 1.59 2.86
C ASN A 223 19.07 3.03 2.35
N THR A 224 17.91 3.68 2.27
CA THR A 224 17.82 5.06 1.80
C THR A 224 16.58 5.76 2.32
N ARG A 225 16.58 7.10 2.27
CA ARG A 225 15.42 7.91 2.57
C ARG A 225 14.63 8.18 1.29
N ILE A 226 13.30 8.24 1.42
CA ILE A 226 12.41 8.39 0.26
C ILE A 226 12.69 9.67 -0.55
N TRP A 227 13.09 10.75 0.09
CA TRP A 227 13.40 12.03 -0.58
C TRP A 227 14.71 12.02 -1.38
N PHE A 228 15.54 10.98 -1.24
CA PHE A 228 16.72 10.78 -2.09
C PHE A 228 16.42 9.85 -3.28
N THR A 229 15.19 9.38 -3.42
CA THR A 229 14.82 8.45 -4.49
C THR A 229 14.02 9.15 -5.57
N LYS A 230 14.26 8.74 -6.81
CA LYS A 230 13.37 9.04 -7.93
C LYS A 230 12.31 7.95 -8.02
N GLN A 231 11.04 8.35 -8.08
CA GLN A 231 9.93 7.42 -8.18
C GLN A 231 9.35 7.43 -9.59
N THR A 232 9.19 6.26 -10.17
CA THR A 232 8.66 6.09 -11.53
C THR A 232 7.50 5.09 -11.51
N ASP A 233 6.42 5.44 -12.19
CA ASP A 233 5.29 4.54 -12.39
C ASP A 233 5.65 3.48 -13.43
N SER A 234 5.33 2.22 -13.13
CA SER A 234 5.66 1.07 -13.98
C SER A 234 4.60 -0.02 -13.85
N ILE A 235 4.83 -1.13 -14.55
CA ILE A 235 4.01 -2.34 -14.52
C ILE A 235 4.94 -3.50 -14.15
N CYS A 236 4.49 -4.36 -13.25
CA CYS A 236 5.20 -5.58 -12.90
C CYS A 236 5.14 -6.58 -14.06
N THR A 237 6.28 -7.12 -14.46
CA THR A 237 6.41 -8.10 -15.54
C THR A 237 6.51 -9.54 -15.03
N GLY A 238 6.29 -9.77 -13.72
CA GLY A 238 6.45 -11.09 -13.10
C GLY A 238 5.44 -12.14 -13.53
N CYS A 239 4.25 -11.72 -13.95
CA CYS A 239 3.19 -12.60 -14.45
C CYS A 239 2.16 -11.83 -15.28
N SER A 240 1.20 -12.53 -15.87
CA SER A 240 0.15 -11.97 -16.72
C SER A 240 -0.83 -11.02 -16.03
N THR A 241 -0.81 -10.89 -14.70
CA THR A 241 -1.65 -9.92 -13.98
C THR A 241 -1.27 -8.49 -14.32
N GLY A 242 0.03 -8.21 -14.58
CA GLY A 242 0.49 -6.87 -14.95
C GLY A 242 0.22 -5.82 -13.86
N CYS A 243 0.49 -6.15 -12.59
CA CYS A 243 0.25 -5.26 -11.46
C CYS A 243 0.89 -3.90 -11.66
N ASN A 244 0.14 -2.84 -11.40
CA ASN A 244 0.66 -1.48 -11.44
C ASN A 244 1.56 -1.26 -10.22
N VAL A 245 2.77 -0.77 -10.46
CA VAL A 245 3.78 -0.56 -9.43
C VAL A 245 4.38 0.84 -9.51
N LYS A 246 4.93 1.28 -8.41
CA LYS A 246 5.81 2.44 -8.31
C LYS A 246 7.20 1.95 -7.91
N VAL A 247 8.17 2.19 -8.76
CA VAL A 247 9.57 1.83 -8.54
C VAL A 247 10.30 3.06 -8.02
N ALA A 248 10.93 2.95 -6.87
CA ALA A 248 11.84 3.95 -6.33
C ALA A 248 13.28 3.51 -6.59
N GLU A 249 14.06 4.40 -7.16
CA GLU A 249 15.47 4.18 -7.47
C GLU A 249 16.34 5.28 -6.88
N ARG A 250 17.59 4.95 -6.59
CA ARG A 250 18.64 5.89 -6.24
C ARG A 250 19.92 5.49 -6.95
N ASP A 251 20.52 6.41 -7.68
CA ASP A 251 21.80 6.23 -8.39
C ASP A 251 21.81 4.98 -9.30
N GLY A 252 20.69 4.71 -9.98
CA GLY A 252 20.50 3.56 -10.86
C GLY A 252 20.17 2.25 -10.15
N THR A 253 20.08 2.26 -8.81
CA THR A 253 19.75 1.06 -8.02
C THR A 253 18.31 1.11 -7.53
N VAL A 254 17.54 0.06 -7.77
CA VAL A 254 16.17 -0.07 -7.23
C VAL A 254 16.25 -0.23 -5.72
N THR A 255 15.56 0.64 -5.00
CA THR A 255 15.56 0.68 -3.53
C THR A 255 14.22 0.25 -2.93
N LEU A 256 13.14 0.32 -3.71
CA LEU A 256 11.80 -0.04 -3.25
C LEU A 256 10.85 -0.22 -4.43
N VAL A 257 10.02 -1.25 -4.38
CA VAL A 257 8.89 -1.46 -5.29
C VAL A 257 7.60 -1.51 -4.48
N LYS A 258 6.67 -0.60 -4.75
CA LYS A 258 5.35 -0.51 -4.09
C LYS A 258 4.22 -0.79 -5.07
N ALA A 259 3.12 -1.31 -4.55
CA ALA A 259 1.88 -1.33 -5.32
C ALA A 259 1.42 0.10 -5.63
N ARG A 260 0.99 0.33 -6.87
CA ARG A 260 0.26 1.52 -7.30
C ARG A 260 -1.19 1.16 -7.54
N ARG A 261 -2.10 1.95 -6.99
CA ARG A 261 -3.52 1.67 -7.07
C ARG A 261 -4.02 1.62 -8.52
N ASN A 262 -4.63 0.50 -8.85
CA ASN A 262 -5.45 0.33 -10.06
C ASN A 262 -6.59 -0.65 -9.74
N ASP A 263 -7.80 -0.12 -9.54
CA ASP A 263 -8.96 -0.92 -9.11
C ASP A 263 -9.37 -1.98 -10.14
N ALA A 264 -9.03 -1.78 -11.42
CA ALA A 264 -9.31 -2.73 -12.50
C ALA A 264 -8.31 -3.89 -12.59
N VAL A 265 -7.10 -3.76 -12.00
CA VAL A 265 -6.02 -4.75 -12.15
C VAL A 265 -5.64 -5.36 -10.80
N ASN A 266 -4.95 -4.61 -9.97
CA ASN A 266 -4.36 -5.13 -8.73
C ASN A 266 -4.88 -4.43 -7.47
N LYS A 267 -5.86 -3.53 -7.58
CA LYS A 267 -6.29 -2.67 -6.47
C LYS A 267 -5.07 -1.93 -5.89
N GLU A 268 -4.62 -2.34 -4.72
CA GLU A 268 -3.40 -1.85 -4.07
C GLU A 268 -2.52 -3.02 -3.59
N TRP A 269 -2.66 -4.18 -4.24
CA TRP A 269 -1.96 -5.41 -3.84
C TRP A 269 -0.78 -5.69 -4.78
N LEU A 270 0.32 -6.17 -4.21
CA LEU A 270 1.49 -6.62 -4.95
C LEU A 270 2.08 -7.85 -4.25
N CYS A 271 2.28 -8.93 -5.00
CA CYS A 271 2.89 -10.14 -4.45
C CYS A 271 4.39 -9.93 -4.17
N ASP A 272 4.92 -10.77 -3.29
CA ASP A 272 6.31 -10.68 -2.86
C ASP A 272 7.27 -10.99 -4.00
N GLU A 273 6.91 -11.90 -4.92
CA GLU A 273 7.67 -12.13 -6.15
C GLU A 273 7.75 -10.87 -7.02
N GLY A 274 6.63 -10.17 -7.24
CA GLY A 274 6.62 -8.91 -8.00
C GLY A 274 7.34 -7.77 -7.28
N ARG A 275 7.41 -7.84 -5.96
CA ARG A 275 8.03 -6.82 -5.11
C ARG A 275 9.54 -6.99 -5.01
N TYR A 276 10.03 -8.20 -4.78
CA TYR A 276 11.44 -8.50 -4.51
C TYR A 276 12.15 -9.18 -5.69
N GLY A 277 11.40 -9.79 -6.62
CA GLY A 277 11.95 -10.55 -7.74
C GLY A 277 12.63 -9.72 -8.84
N PHE A 278 12.70 -8.38 -8.69
CA PHE A 278 13.36 -7.51 -9.68
C PHE A 278 14.87 -7.78 -9.80
N GLY A 279 15.49 -8.45 -8.84
CA GLY A 279 16.91 -8.83 -8.87
C GLY A 279 17.32 -9.57 -10.15
N ARG A 280 16.40 -10.32 -10.77
CA ARG A 280 16.63 -10.99 -12.07
C ARG A 280 16.90 -10.02 -13.23
N PHE A 281 16.49 -8.76 -13.10
CA PHE A 281 16.69 -7.72 -14.12
C PHE A 281 17.94 -6.88 -13.88
N LEU A 282 18.65 -7.09 -12.76
CA LEU A 282 19.88 -6.37 -12.46
C LEU A 282 21.01 -6.76 -13.45
N PRO A 283 21.94 -5.85 -13.76
CA PRO A 283 22.99 -6.08 -14.74
C PRO A 283 23.80 -7.35 -14.50
N GLU A 284 24.11 -7.67 -13.25
CA GLU A 284 24.88 -8.85 -12.85
C GLU A 284 24.13 -10.18 -13.13
N ASN A 285 22.83 -10.15 -13.24
CA ASN A 285 21.99 -11.32 -13.52
C ASN A 285 21.55 -11.42 -14.98
N ARG A 286 22.01 -10.49 -15.83
CA ARG A 286 21.67 -10.48 -17.25
C ARG A 286 22.76 -11.12 -18.09
N VAL A 287 22.37 -11.77 -19.19
CA VAL A 287 23.33 -12.25 -20.19
C VAL A 287 24.05 -11.05 -20.80
N ALA A 288 25.33 -10.92 -20.49
CA ALA A 288 26.14 -9.77 -20.92
C ALA A 288 26.64 -9.90 -22.37
N ALA A 289 26.71 -11.13 -22.91
CA ALA A 289 27.21 -11.40 -24.26
C ALA A 289 26.37 -12.46 -24.95
N THR A 290 26.30 -12.38 -26.28
CA THR A 290 25.73 -13.44 -27.10
C THR A 290 26.67 -14.67 -27.06
N THR A 291 26.14 -15.84 -26.71
CA THR A 291 26.92 -17.07 -26.66
C THR A 291 26.36 -18.11 -27.62
N ARG A 292 27.24 -18.94 -28.14
CA ARG A 292 26.91 -20.09 -28.97
C ARG A 292 27.34 -21.35 -28.26
N ASN A 293 26.45 -22.35 -28.18
CA ASN A 293 26.80 -23.69 -27.74
C ASN A 293 26.94 -24.61 -28.96
N SER A 294 28.10 -25.18 -29.16
CA SER A 294 28.37 -26.12 -30.21
C SER A 294 28.93 -27.39 -29.60
N GLY A 295 28.13 -28.46 -29.58
CA GLY A 295 28.55 -29.76 -29.06
C GLY A 295 28.94 -29.76 -27.58
N GLY A 296 28.32 -28.92 -26.74
CA GLY A 296 28.62 -28.80 -25.32
C GLY A 296 29.65 -27.71 -24.97
N THR A 297 30.28 -27.10 -25.96
CA THR A 297 31.25 -26.00 -25.76
C THR A 297 30.56 -24.67 -25.96
N ILE A 298 30.55 -23.86 -24.90
CA ILE A 298 29.98 -22.48 -24.93
C ILE A 298 31.11 -21.53 -25.31
N SER A 299 30.89 -20.73 -26.35
CA SER A 299 31.81 -19.67 -26.80
C SER A 299 31.08 -18.36 -27.00
N GLU A 300 31.74 -17.23 -26.79
CA GLU A 300 31.21 -15.93 -27.18
C GLU A 300 30.99 -15.87 -28.69
N SER A 301 29.91 -15.21 -29.10
CA SER A 301 29.53 -15.04 -30.49
C SER A 301 28.97 -13.66 -30.70
N THR A 302 28.97 -13.17 -31.93
CA THR A 302 28.28 -11.92 -32.27
C THR A 302 26.85 -12.23 -32.74
N LEU A 303 25.97 -11.24 -32.62
CA LEU A 303 24.61 -11.37 -33.18
C LEU A 303 24.65 -11.63 -34.69
N SER A 304 25.64 -11.06 -35.40
CA SER A 304 25.87 -11.28 -36.83
C SER A 304 26.20 -12.74 -37.15
N ASP A 305 27.04 -13.37 -36.33
CA ASP A 305 27.41 -14.80 -36.51
C ASP A 305 26.21 -15.71 -36.26
N VAL A 306 25.41 -15.39 -35.25
CA VAL A 306 24.16 -16.14 -34.96
C VAL A 306 23.18 -16.01 -36.12
N LEU A 307 22.96 -14.81 -36.64
CA LEU A 307 22.08 -14.58 -37.79
C LEU A 307 22.59 -15.27 -39.06
N ALA A 308 23.90 -15.27 -39.30
CA ALA A 308 24.50 -15.98 -40.43
C ALA A 308 24.31 -17.52 -40.32
N ALA A 309 24.49 -18.05 -39.12
CA ALA A 309 24.24 -19.47 -38.85
C ALA A 309 22.76 -19.86 -39.03
N LEU A 310 21.82 -19.01 -38.64
CA LEU A 310 20.39 -19.21 -38.83
C LEU A 310 20.03 -19.22 -40.33
N LYS A 311 20.55 -18.29 -41.14
CA LYS A 311 20.27 -18.23 -42.58
C LYS A 311 20.68 -19.51 -43.34
N GLY A 312 21.68 -20.25 -42.86
CA GLY A 312 22.13 -21.49 -43.47
C GLY A 312 21.31 -22.73 -43.11
N ASN A 313 20.50 -22.72 -42.04
CA ASN A 313 19.89 -23.92 -41.45
C ASN A 313 18.37 -23.83 -41.21
N LEU A 314 17.63 -22.98 -41.92
CA LEU A 314 16.21 -22.70 -41.67
C LEU A 314 15.22 -23.82 -42.03
N ARG A 315 15.63 -25.11 -42.08
CA ARG A 315 14.67 -26.22 -42.34
C ARG A 315 13.76 -26.51 -41.14
N THR A 316 14.24 -26.30 -39.94
CA THR A 316 13.44 -26.42 -38.69
C THR A 316 13.96 -25.41 -37.67
N LEU A 317 13.19 -24.40 -37.34
CA LEU A 317 13.49 -23.44 -36.32
C LEU A 317 12.49 -23.59 -35.17
N THR A 318 12.99 -23.82 -33.97
CA THR A 318 12.20 -23.78 -32.74
C THR A 318 12.58 -22.51 -31.98
N ILE A 319 11.63 -21.66 -31.69
CA ILE A 319 11.82 -20.43 -30.95
C ILE A 319 11.24 -20.62 -29.54
N LEU A 320 12.08 -20.45 -28.52
CA LEU A 320 11.64 -20.33 -27.13
C LEU A 320 11.53 -18.86 -26.80
N ALA A 321 10.31 -18.37 -26.77
CA ALA A 321 10.03 -16.97 -26.45
C ALA A 321 9.78 -16.80 -24.95
N SER A 322 10.26 -15.69 -24.38
CA SER A 322 9.95 -15.32 -23.01
C SER A 322 8.50 -14.88 -22.90
N PRO A 323 7.77 -15.19 -21.81
CA PRO A 323 6.45 -14.63 -21.56
C PRO A 323 6.46 -13.11 -21.32
N ASP A 324 7.63 -12.51 -21.14
CA ASP A 324 7.83 -11.07 -20.90
C ASP A 324 7.93 -10.23 -22.19
N LEU A 325 7.83 -10.88 -23.37
CA LEU A 325 7.84 -10.18 -24.65
C LEU A 325 6.57 -9.35 -24.85
N LEU A 326 6.73 -8.21 -25.55
CA LEU A 326 5.59 -7.42 -26.01
C LEU A 326 4.81 -8.16 -27.10
N LEU A 327 3.55 -7.80 -27.28
CA LEU A 327 2.69 -8.42 -28.31
C LEU A 327 3.28 -8.23 -29.71
N GLU A 328 3.87 -7.08 -29.98
CA GLU A 328 4.57 -6.75 -31.22
C GLU A 328 5.80 -7.63 -31.46
N GLU A 329 6.54 -7.94 -30.40
CA GLU A 329 7.70 -8.84 -30.48
C GLU A 329 7.26 -10.27 -30.80
N TYR A 330 6.16 -10.77 -30.19
CA TYR A 330 5.56 -12.04 -30.58
C TYR A 330 5.11 -12.06 -32.03
N TYR A 331 4.55 -10.97 -32.53
CA TYR A 331 4.14 -10.86 -33.93
C TYR A 331 5.32 -10.97 -34.89
N LEU A 332 6.48 -10.41 -34.53
CA LEU A 332 7.71 -10.48 -35.33
C LEU A 332 8.33 -11.89 -35.34
N LEU A 333 8.01 -12.73 -34.37
CA LEU A 333 8.48 -14.13 -34.29
C LEU A 333 7.61 -15.11 -35.11
N ARG A 334 6.46 -14.68 -35.58
CA ARG A 334 5.51 -15.48 -36.37
C ARG A 334 5.90 -15.55 -37.86
#